data_6a61ad8aa0b6439b1927826c12773f5a
#
_entry.id   6a61ad8aa0b6439b1927826c12773f5a
#
_cell.length_a   1.000
_cell.length_b   1.000
_cell.length_c   1.000
_cell.angle_alpha   90.00
_cell.angle_beta   90.00
_cell.angle_gamma   90.00
#
_symmetry.space_group_name_H-M   'P 1'
#
loop_
_entity.id
_entity.type
_entity.pdbx_description
1 polymer ?
#
loop_
_entity_poly.entity_id
_entity_poly.type
_entity_poly.pdbx_seq_one_letter_code
_entity_poly.pdbx_strand_id
1 'polypeptide(L)'
;MGNPGSVTLVTRPPASVSGYQIVDAANRRVRIPGDITSIVTTDFSTSSLLIASGQTGCLSGFDAVFAESFLAREMGAPLADLPVVTNEEGLDVDAILRIDPDLVLLASRYQDRLPELERAGLNVVVADADTLDGFSQVSTYGIFLDRSRPLARDTVDVVFSAQAVLKKADTVSVYLAGAEDYWQPADRGLMTELVEIAGGRSAAEGREGQPVTPEQLLEWDPDFILLPGGAAYTEEDILADERLAGLYAVRNNRILTLPEALEAADSYSMLVGMQVQWLAMQLHPEFFEKQAVCEEILDFYQKRYGISLTMEDLEG
;
A
#
# COMPACT_ATOMS: atom_id res chain seq x y z
N MET A 1 -9.56 -26.92 -9.97
CA MET A 1 -9.12 -27.02 -8.56
C MET A 1 -7.60 -26.90 -8.57
N GLY A 2 -7.12 -25.67 -8.56
CA GLY A 2 -5.69 -25.37 -8.45
C GLY A 2 -5.27 -25.66 -7.01
N ASN A 3 -4.13 -26.32 -6.88
CA ASN A 3 -3.47 -26.55 -5.60
C ASN A 3 -2.98 -25.19 -5.08
N PRO A 4 -3.33 -24.74 -3.87
CA PRO A 4 -2.76 -23.48 -3.35
C PRO A 4 -1.24 -23.64 -3.29
N GLY A 5 -0.55 -22.78 -4.00
CA GLY A 5 0.91 -22.76 -4.04
C GLY A 5 1.44 -22.67 -2.61
N SER A 6 2.39 -23.51 -2.26
CA SER A 6 3.04 -23.47 -0.95
C SER A 6 3.86 -22.19 -0.85
N VAL A 7 3.42 -21.25 -0.02
CA VAL A 7 4.19 -20.07 0.36
C VAL A 7 5.45 -20.56 1.07
N THR A 8 6.60 -20.36 0.45
CA THR A 8 7.88 -20.69 1.09
C THR A 8 8.32 -19.50 1.94
N LEU A 9 8.03 -19.56 3.24
CA LEU A 9 8.51 -18.54 4.17
C LEU A 9 10.04 -18.51 4.16
N VAL A 10 10.61 -17.41 3.70
CA VAL A 10 12.03 -17.11 3.88
C VAL A 10 12.21 -16.63 5.34
N THR A 11 12.25 -17.54 6.28
CA THR A 11 12.56 -17.23 7.68
C THR A 11 14.06 -17.00 7.80
N ARG A 12 14.47 -15.77 8.00
CA ARG A 12 15.82 -15.43 8.42
C ARG A 12 15.81 -15.29 9.95
N PRO A 13 16.67 -15.99 10.70
CA PRO A 13 16.82 -15.68 12.11
C PRO A 13 17.30 -14.24 12.26
N PRO A 14 16.73 -13.46 13.19
CA PRO A 14 17.20 -12.10 13.44
C PRO A 14 18.70 -12.15 13.70
N ALA A 15 19.46 -11.27 13.05
CA ALA A 15 20.87 -11.13 13.35
C ALA A 15 20.99 -10.77 14.83
N SER A 16 21.78 -11.48 15.61
CA SER A 16 22.10 -11.15 17.00
C SER A 16 22.88 -9.84 17.05
N VAL A 17 22.16 -8.73 17.04
CA VAL A 17 22.73 -7.39 17.12
C VAL A 17 22.52 -6.93 18.55
N SER A 18 23.62 -6.58 19.24
CA SER A 18 23.53 -5.80 20.47
C SER A 18 22.64 -4.59 20.20
N GLY A 19 21.57 -4.39 20.98
CA GLY A 19 20.56 -3.37 20.71
C GLY A 19 21.12 -2.05 20.24
N TYR A 20 20.46 -1.41 19.28
CA TYR A 20 20.87 -0.16 18.64
C TYR A 20 19.87 0.97 18.95
N GLN A 21 20.25 2.21 18.65
CA GLN A 21 19.37 3.36 18.83
C GLN A 21 18.94 3.91 17.46
N ILE A 22 17.68 4.32 17.38
CA ILE A 22 17.13 5.07 16.26
C ILE A 22 16.53 6.38 16.74
N VAL A 23 16.27 7.29 15.80
CA VAL A 23 15.35 8.41 16.00
C VAL A 23 14.06 8.05 15.28
N ASP A 24 12.95 7.97 16.01
CA ASP A 24 11.65 7.63 15.45
C ASP A 24 10.91 8.87 14.88
N ALA A 25 9.74 8.66 14.29
CA ALA A 25 8.95 9.72 13.68
C ALA A 25 8.46 10.79 14.69
N ALA A 26 8.42 10.48 15.99
CA ALA A 26 8.15 11.44 17.05
C ALA A 26 9.41 12.17 17.55
N ASN A 27 10.54 12.11 16.80
CA ASN A 27 11.83 12.69 17.15
C ASN A 27 12.41 12.20 18.49
N ARG A 28 12.05 10.96 18.91
CA ARG A 28 12.55 10.34 20.13
C ARG A 28 13.74 9.44 19.82
N ARG A 29 14.72 9.42 20.73
CA ARG A 29 15.77 8.40 20.70
C ARG A 29 15.24 7.13 21.36
N VAL A 30 14.98 6.11 20.57
CA VAL A 30 14.44 4.83 21.03
C VAL A 30 15.53 3.76 20.93
N ARG A 31 15.68 2.98 21.98
CA ARG A 31 16.58 1.82 21.97
C ARG A 31 15.79 0.61 21.48
N ILE A 32 16.22 0.03 20.39
CA ILE A 32 15.69 -1.23 19.88
C ILE A 32 16.44 -2.38 20.56
N PRO A 33 15.73 -3.36 21.15
CA PRO A 33 16.35 -4.57 21.72
C PRO A 33 17.15 -5.35 20.67
N GLY A 34 18.15 -6.10 21.10
CA GLY A 34 18.96 -6.93 20.17
C GLY A 34 18.26 -8.21 19.73
N ASP A 35 17.52 -8.82 20.65
CA ASP A 35 16.84 -10.11 20.44
C ASP A 35 15.32 -9.86 20.38
N ILE A 36 14.81 -9.50 19.20
CA ILE A 36 13.39 -9.29 18.96
C ILE A 36 12.82 -10.55 18.31
N THR A 37 11.81 -11.12 18.92
CA THR A 37 11.09 -12.30 18.44
C THR A 37 9.59 -12.06 18.28
N SER A 38 9.07 -10.97 18.86
CA SER A 38 7.65 -10.62 18.86
C SER A 38 7.48 -9.14 18.55
N ILE A 39 6.86 -8.84 17.42
CA ILE A 39 6.59 -7.47 16.95
C ILE A 39 5.10 -7.32 16.67
N VAL A 40 4.51 -6.25 17.18
CA VAL A 40 3.18 -5.81 16.79
C VAL A 40 3.32 -4.59 15.86
N THR A 41 2.61 -4.63 14.75
CA THR A 41 2.49 -3.53 13.79
C THR A 41 1.09 -2.95 13.83
N THR A 42 0.92 -1.64 13.64
CA THR A 42 -0.37 -0.98 13.74
C THR A 42 -0.77 -0.23 12.46
N ASP A 43 -0.11 -0.55 11.36
CA ASP A 43 -0.43 -0.08 10.02
C ASP A 43 0.02 -1.08 8.93
N PHE A 44 -0.55 -0.94 7.75
CA PHE A 44 -0.23 -1.75 6.57
C PHE A 44 1.26 -1.61 6.17
N SER A 45 1.80 -0.41 6.23
CA SER A 45 3.16 -0.12 5.80
C SER A 45 4.21 -0.93 6.57
N THR A 46 4.17 -0.86 7.91
CA THR A 46 5.12 -1.58 8.77
C THR A 46 4.91 -3.08 8.73
N SER A 47 3.66 -3.56 8.57
CA SER A 47 3.35 -4.98 8.37
C SER A 47 3.99 -5.49 7.08
N SER A 48 3.74 -4.83 5.96
CA SER A 48 4.29 -5.20 4.64
C SER A 48 5.82 -5.13 4.60
N LEU A 49 6.44 -4.11 5.24
CA LEU A 49 7.89 -3.99 5.37
C LEU A 49 8.50 -5.14 6.18
N LEU A 50 7.87 -5.51 7.30
CA LEU A 50 8.37 -6.59 8.16
C LEU A 50 8.38 -7.92 7.41
N ILE A 51 7.33 -8.20 6.67
CA ILE A 51 7.22 -9.39 5.82
C ILE A 51 8.24 -9.35 4.69
N ALA A 52 8.33 -8.24 3.95
CA ALA A 52 9.28 -8.06 2.86
C ALA A 52 10.75 -8.16 3.30
N SER A 53 11.03 -7.87 4.58
CA SER A 53 12.36 -8.04 5.18
C SER A 53 12.68 -9.49 5.56
N GLY A 54 11.74 -10.43 5.37
CA GLY A 54 11.88 -11.84 5.71
C GLY A 54 11.69 -12.13 7.21
N GLN A 55 11.04 -11.23 7.95
CA GLN A 55 10.81 -11.33 9.39
C GLN A 55 9.37 -11.67 9.77
N THR A 56 8.64 -12.32 8.88
CA THR A 56 7.25 -12.76 9.12
C THR A 56 7.11 -13.54 10.43
N GLY A 57 8.12 -14.35 10.78
CA GLY A 57 8.11 -15.13 12.02
C GLY A 57 8.20 -14.30 13.31
N CYS A 58 8.51 -13.01 13.23
CA CYS A 58 8.49 -12.10 14.38
C CYS A 58 7.16 -11.35 14.51
N LEU A 59 6.30 -11.38 13.49
CA LEU A 59 5.00 -10.71 13.52
C LEU A 59 4.08 -11.44 14.50
N SER A 60 3.56 -10.72 15.49
CA SER A 60 2.72 -11.29 16.57
C SER A 60 1.35 -10.64 16.67
N GLY A 61 1.09 -9.62 15.85
CA GLY A 61 -0.18 -8.94 15.73
C GLY A 61 -0.08 -7.78 14.73
N PHE A 62 -1.19 -7.44 14.09
CA PHE A 62 -1.24 -6.41 13.05
C PHE A 62 -2.58 -5.67 13.04
N ASP A 63 -2.67 -4.61 12.26
CA ASP A 63 -3.88 -3.80 12.13
C ASP A 63 -4.95 -4.46 11.25
N ALA A 64 -6.20 -3.98 11.37
CA ALA A 64 -7.34 -4.51 10.64
C ALA A 64 -7.21 -4.29 9.12
N VAL A 65 -6.65 -3.16 8.68
CA VAL A 65 -6.47 -2.87 7.26
C VAL A 65 -5.54 -3.88 6.61
N PHE A 66 -4.44 -4.21 7.29
CA PHE A 66 -3.55 -5.27 6.82
C PHE A 66 -4.25 -6.63 6.81
N ALA A 67 -5.03 -6.95 7.86
CA ALA A 67 -5.75 -8.22 7.97
C ALA A 67 -6.69 -8.49 6.77
N GLU A 68 -7.32 -7.44 6.25
CA GLU A 68 -8.27 -7.51 5.15
C GLU A 68 -7.60 -7.42 3.76
N SER A 69 -6.31 -7.13 3.71
CA SER A 69 -5.57 -6.91 2.47
C SER A 69 -5.39 -8.18 1.63
N PHE A 70 -5.22 -7.99 0.33
CA PHE A 70 -4.79 -9.05 -0.59
C PHE A 70 -3.54 -9.77 -0.08
N LEU A 71 -2.53 -9.01 0.38
CA LEU A 71 -1.28 -9.56 0.86
C LEU A 71 -1.47 -10.52 2.04
N ALA A 72 -2.27 -10.15 3.04
CA ALA A 72 -2.53 -11.01 4.19
C ALA A 72 -3.31 -12.26 3.79
N ARG A 73 -4.27 -12.14 2.87
CA ARG A 73 -5.06 -13.26 2.35
C ARG A 73 -4.19 -14.28 1.62
N GLU A 74 -3.32 -13.82 0.72
CA GLU A 74 -2.44 -14.70 -0.05
C GLU A 74 -1.35 -15.36 0.81
N MET A 75 -0.89 -14.69 1.86
CA MET A 75 0.03 -15.29 2.82
C MET A 75 -0.61 -16.40 3.65
N GLY A 76 -1.90 -16.30 3.92
CA GLY A 76 -2.71 -17.37 4.53
C GLY A 76 -2.22 -17.85 5.90
N ALA A 77 -2.00 -19.16 6.05
CA ALA A 77 -1.76 -19.82 7.33
C ALA A 77 -0.72 -19.17 8.27
N PRO A 78 0.39 -18.57 7.81
CA PRO A 78 1.33 -17.91 8.71
C PRO A 78 0.76 -16.74 9.49
N LEU A 79 -0.30 -16.13 9.01
CA LEU A 79 -0.92 -14.92 9.58
C LEU A 79 -2.31 -15.18 10.17
N ALA A 80 -2.97 -16.28 9.78
CA ALA A 80 -4.39 -16.53 10.05
C ALA A 80 -4.79 -16.54 11.54
N ASP A 81 -3.85 -16.94 12.43
CA ASP A 81 -4.11 -17.05 13.87
C ASP A 81 -3.57 -15.84 14.66
N LEU A 82 -2.96 -14.85 13.98
CA LEU A 82 -2.42 -13.69 14.67
C LEU A 82 -3.53 -12.69 15.02
N PRO A 83 -3.48 -12.08 16.21
CA PRO A 83 -4.49 -11.12 16.64
C PRO A 83 -4.45 -9.83 15.83
N VAL A 84 -5.63 -9.30 15.54
CA VAL A 84 -5.82 -7.94 15.03
C VAL A 84 -5.85 -6.98 16.21
N VAL A 85 -5.03 -5.92 16.15
CA VAL A 85 -4.82 -4.97 17.26
C VAL A 85 -5.45 -3.60 17.01
N THR A 86 -6.30 -3.49 16.00
CA THR A 86 -7.11 -2.28 15.74
C THR A 86 -8.54 -2.68 15.42
N ASN A 87 -9.47 -1.78 15.64
CA ASN A 87 -10.89 -1.93 15.34
C ASN A 87 -11.52 -0.57 14.96
N GLU A 88 -12.83 -0.50 14.82
CA GLU A 88 -13.54 0.75 14.50
C GLU A 88 -13.32 1.87 15.53
N GLU A 89 -13.02 1.54 16.79
CA GLU A 89 -12.71 2.49 17.85
C GLU A 89 -11.25 2.96 17.83
N GLY A 90 -10.41 2.33 17.01
CA GLY A 90 -8.99 2.61 16.83
C GLY A 90 -8.06 1.51 17.39
N LEU A 91 -6.99 1.90 18.09
CA LEU A 91 -5.99 0.99 18.63
C LEU A 91 -6.50 0.23 19.86
N ASP A 92 -6.53 -1.12 19.80
CA ASP A 92 -6.83 -2.00 20.93
C ASP A 92 -5.55 -2.24 21.77
N VAL A 93 -5.33 -1.33 22.72
CA VAL A 93 -4.17 -1.42 23.63
C VAL A 93 -4.21 -2.69 24.48
N ASP A 94 -5.40 -3.13 24.91
CA ASP A 94 -5.54 -4.35 25.71
C ASP A 94 -5.13 -5.60 24.90
N ALA A 95 -5.40 -5.63 23.60
CA ALA A 95 -4.91 -6.70 22.72
C ALA A 95 -3.39 -6.69 22.64
N ILE A 96 -2.76 -5.53 22.48
CA ILE A 96 -1.31 -5.39 22.45
C ILE A 96 -0.69 -5.85 23.79
N LEU A 97 -1.28 -5.45 24.91
CA LEU A 97 -0.80 -5.85 26.24
C LEU A 97 -0.91 -7.37 26.48
N ARG A 98 -1.95 -8.02 25.94
CA ARG A 98 -2.09 -9.49 26.02
C ARG A 98 -1.03 -10.23 25.20
N ILE A 99 -0.58 -9.64 24.08
CA ILE A 99 0.50 -10.19 23.25
C ILE A 99 1.85 -10.07 23.96
N ASP A 100 2.06 -8.99 24.73
CA ASP A 100 3.32 -8.64 25.42
C ASP A 100 4.52 -8.68 24.46
N PRO A 101 4.51 -7.86 23.37
CA PRO A 101 5.52 -7.94 22.34
C PRO A 101 6.85 -7.31 22.77
N ASP A 102 7.96 -7.78 22.19
CA ASP A 102 9.28 -7.16 22.37
C ASP A 102 9.34 -5.74 21.81
N LEU A 103 8.53 -5.46 20.76
CA LEU A 103 8.47 -4.17 20.07
C LEU A 103 7.09 -3.90 19.49
N VAL A 104 6.62 -2.67 19.65
CA VAL A 104 5.44 -2.13 18.93
C VAL A 104 5.89 -1.12 17.89
N LEU A 105 5.52 -1.33 16.64
CA LEU A 105 5.64 -0.33 15.57
C LEU A 105 4.31 0.42 15.51
N LEU A 106 4.30 1.60 16.11
CA LEU A 106 3.10 2.41 16.29
C LEU A 106 2.97 3.42 15.16
N ALA A 107 1.91 3.34 14.38
CA ALA A 107 1.62 4.35 13.37
C ALA A 107 1.45 5.74 14.00
N SER A 108 1.92 6.78 13.29
CA SER A 108 1.89 8.18 13.76
C SER A 108 0.49 8.64 14.18
N ARG A 109 -0.56 8.16 13.50
CA ARG A 109 -1.97 8.45 13.82
C ARG A 109 -2.42 7.98 15.23
N TYR A 110 -1.70 7.03 15.83
CA TYR A 110 -1.95 6.54 17.20
C TYR A 110 -0.95 7.07 18.22
N GLN A 111 -0.20 8.12 17.90
CA GLN A 111 0.85 8.67 18.78
C GLN A 111 0.30 9.14 20.14
N ASP A 112 -0.96 9.50 20.24
CA ASP A 112 -1.64 9.86 21.48
C ASP A 112 -1.71 8.69 22.48
N ARG A 113 -1.67 7.43 21.99
CA ARG A 113 -1.68 6.21 22.81
C ARG A 113 -0.29 5.80 23.31
N LEU A 114 0.79 6.42 22.78
CA LEU A 114 2.15 6.13 23.14
C LEU A 114 2.43 6.15 24.66
N PRO A 115 1.97 7.19 25.44
CA PRO A 115 2.24 7.22 26.88
C PRO A 115 1.59 6.06 27.65
N GLU A 116 0.53 5.48 27.14
CA GLU A 116 -0.13 4.32 27.74
C GLU A 116 0.69 3.05 27.56
N LEU A 117 1.13 2.80 26.31
CA LEU A 117 1.99 1.64 25.98
C LEU A 117 3.33 1.68 26.73
N GLU A 118 3.98 2.87 26.80
CA GLU A 118 5.24 3.04 27.51
C GLU A 118 5.09 2.83 29.04
N ARG A 119 3.98 3.31 29.65
CA ARG A 119 3.69 3.09 31.07
C ARG A 119 3.48 1.60 31.39
N ALA A 120 3.01 0.85 30.42
CA ALA A 120 2.90 -0.61 30.53
C ALA A 120 4.25 -1.35 30.36
N GLY A 121 5.33 -0.63 30.03
CA GLY A 121 6.68 -1.20 29.91
C GLY A 121 7.04 -1.68 28.51
N LEU A 122 6.21 -1.44 27.51
CA LEU A 122 6.46 -1.85 26.13
C LEU A 122 7.51 -0.94 25.44
N ASN A 123 8.35 -1.53 24.59
CA ASN A 123 9.19 -0.78 23.69
C ASN A 123 8.36 -0.34 22.48
N VAL A 124 8.26 0.95 22.25
CA VAL A 124 7.44 1.52 21.18
C VAL A 124 8.27 2.41 20.29
N VAL A 125 8.18 2.18 18.99
CA VAL A 125 8.72 3.02 17.93
C VAL A 125 7.56 3.63 17.17
N VAL A 126 7.52 4.95 17.08
CA VAL A 126 6.55 5.65 16.22
C VAL A 126 7.06 5.60 14.78
N ALA A 127 6.25 5.06 13.89
CA ALA A 127 6.49 4.97 12.46
C ALA A 127 5.51 5.89 11.73
N ASP A 128 6.01 6.68 10.78
CA ASP A 128 5.20 7.53 9.91
C ASP A 128 5.45 7.13 8.46
N ALA A 129 4.45 6.58 7.81
CA ALA A 129 4.49 6.19 6.42
C ALA A 129 3.40 6.90 5.60
N ASP A 130 2.91 8.05 6.07
CA ASP A 130 1.89 8.85 5.39
C ASP A 130 2.50 9.68 4.24
N THR A 131 3.83 9.69 4.12
CA THR A 131 4.59 10.33 3.03
C THR A 131 5.70 9.41 2.53
N LEU A 132 6.16 9.63 1.28
CA LEU A 132 7.29 8.88 0.72
C LEU A 132 8.57 9.06 1.55
N ASP A 133 8.82 10.26 2.05
CA ASP A 133 9.97 10.56 2.91
C ASP A 133 9.86 9.82 4.25
N GLY A 134 8.69 9.83 4.88
CA GLY A 134 8.41 9.12 6.12
C GLY A 134 8.59 7.61 5.94
N PHE A 135 8.00 7.01 4.90
CA PHE A 135 8.20 5.60 4.55
C PHE A 135 9.67 5.25 4.32
N SER A 136 10.38 6.11 3.57
CA SER A 136 11.83 5.95 3.36
C SER A 136 12.58 5.95 4.69
N GLN A 137 12.25 6.85 5.62
CA GLN A 137 12.86 6.91 6.95
C GLN A 137 12.56 5.65 7.77
N VAL A 138 11.31 5.20 7.83
CA VAL A 138 10.90 3.96 8.53
C VAL A 138 11.71 2.77 8.05
N SER A 139 11.93 2.65 6.75
CA SER A 139 12.72 1.55 6.16
C SER A 139 14.20 1.55 6.58
N THR A 140 14.71 2.67 7.11
CA THR A 140 16.08 2.74 7.64
C THR A 140 16.20 2.17 9.05
N TYR A 141 15.09 1.93 9.75
CA TYR A 141 15.13 1.26 11.04
C TYR A 141 15.77 -0.11 10.88
N GLY A 142 16.74 -0.42 11.73
CA GLY A 142 17.61 -1.59 11.54
C GLY A 142 16.90 -2.92 11.39
N ILE A 143 15.64 -3.01 11.84
CA ILE A 143 14.76 -4.18 11.67
C ILE A 143 14.33 -4.42 10.22
N PHE A 144 14.35 -3.38 9.37
CA PHE A 144 13.91 -3.46 7.97
C PHE A 144 15.08 -3.48 6.96
N LEU A 145 16.33 -3.66 7.42
CA LEU A 145 17.47 -3.68 6.52
C LEU A 145 17.65 -5.05 5.85
N ASP A 146 17.65 -5.06 4.53
CA ASP A 146 18.14 -6.19 3.75
C ASP A 146 19.64 -6.01 3.49
N ARG A 147 20.48 -6.84 4.12
CA ARG A 147 21.95 -6.81 4.00
C ARG A 147 22.56 -5.41 4.16
N SER A 148 22.07 -4.64 5.13
CA SER A 148 22.45 -3.25 5.40
C SER A 148 21.94 -2.22 4.39
N ARG A 149 20.96 -2.56 3.56
CA ARG A 149 20.32 -1.64 2.62
C ARG A 149 18.85 -1.43 3.00
N PRO A 150 18.34 -0.18 3.07
CA PRO A 150 16.92 0.09 3.28
C PRO A 150 16.08 -0.53 2.16
N LEU A 151 15.05 -1.30 2.52
CA LEU A 151 14.16 -1.95 1.55
C LEU A 151 13.41 -0.96 0.67
N ALA A 152 12.90 0.12 1.28
CA ALA A 152 12.17 1.16 0.54
C ALA A 152 12.99 1.85 -0.56
N ARG A 153 14.33 1.70 -0.54
CA ARG A 153 15.16 2.31 -1.58
C ARG A 153 14.79 1.80 -2.97
N ASP A 154 14.51 0.52 -3.12
CA ASP A 154 14.11 -0.05 -4.41
C ASP A 154 12.80 0.56 -4.88
N THR A 155 11.82 0.70 -3.98
CA THR A 155 10.54 1.37 -4.25
C THR A 155 10.73 2.83 -4.65
N VAL A 156 11.55 3.57 -3.92
CA VAL A 156 11.87 4.98 -4.20
C VAL A 156 12.58 5.12 -5.55
N ASP A 157 13.57 4.27 -5.85
CA ASP A 157 14.29 4.27 -7.13
C ASP A 157 13.33 4.00 -8.32
N VAL A 158 12.35 3.11 -8.15
CA VAL A 158 11.30 2.82 -9.15
C VAL A 158 10.42 4.05 -9.40
N VAL A 159 9.94 4.70 -8.34
CA VAL A 159 9.13 5.93 -8.44
C VAL A 159 9.88 7.02 -9.21
N PHE A 160 11.13 7.30 -8.85
CA PHE A 160 11.93 8.31 -9.55
C PHE A 160 12.23 7.94 -10.99
N SER A 161 12.41 6.65 -11.28
CA SER A 161 12.63 6.17 -12.66
C SER A 161 11.41 6.39 -13.54
N ALA A 162 10.22 6.06 -13.05
CA ALA A 162 8.96 6.32 -13.72
C ALA A 162 8.77 7.82 -14.01
N GLN A 163 8.94 8.68 -13.00
CA GLN A 163 8.86 10.13 -13.15
C GLN A 163 9.87 10.68 -14.18
N ALA A 164 11.07 10.10 -14.24
CA ALA A 164 12.09 10.54 -15.21
C ALA A 164 11.68 10.24 -16.66
N VAL A 165 11.03 9.09 -16.90
CA VAL A 165 10.47 8.72 -18.21
C VAL A 165 9.33 9.65 -18.59
N LEU A 166 8.43 9.92 -17.65
CA LEU A 166 7.19 10.68 -17.86
C LEU A 166 7.40 12.20 -18.01
N LYS A 167 8.61 12.73 -17.80
CA LYS A 167 8.90 14.15 -18.05
C LYS A 167 8.60 14.63 -19.46
N LYS A 168 8.43 13.72 -20.42
CA LYS A 168 8.13 13.99 -21.82
C LYS A 168 6.71 13.62 -22.22
N ALA A 169 5.95 13.04 -21.30
CA ALA A 169 4.57 12.68 -21.53
C ALA A 169 3.65 13.90 -21.38
N ASP A 170 2.57 13.92 -22.14
CA ASP A 170 1.49 14.87 -21.90
C ASP A 170 0.68 14.39 -20.69
N THR A 171 0.30 15.31 -19.81
CA THR A 171 -0.50 14.96 -18.63
C THR A 171 -1.91 14.56 -19.05
N VAL A 172 -2.38 13.41 -18.62
CA VAL A 172 -3.74 12.92 -18.87
C VAL A 172 -4.64 13.18 -17.66
N SER A 173 -5.95 13.42 -17.92
CA SER A 173 -6.92 13.62 -16.86
C SER A 173 -7.55 12.29 -16.43
N VAL A 174 -7.62 12.05 -15.11
CA VAL A 174 -8.11 10.81 -14.53
C VAL A 174 -9.22 11.11 -13.53
N TYR A 175 -10.39 10.52 -13.73
CA TYR A 175 -11.43 10.54 -12.72
C TYR A 175 -11.22 9.34 -11.78
N LEU A 176 -10.90 9.63 -10.53
CA LEU A 176 -10.79 8.62 -9.47
C LEU A 176 -12.18 8.38 -8.88
N ALA A 177 -12.76 7.24 -9.17
CA ALA A 177 -14.09 6.88 -8.70
C ALA A 177 -14.06 6.32 -7.27
N GLY A 178 -15.06 6.61 -6.46
CA GLY A 178 -15.16 6.10 -5.10
C GLY A 178 -15.54 4.62 -5.06
N ALA A 179 -15.17 3.90 -4.00
CA ALA A 179 -15.36 2.46 -3.90
C ALA A 179 -16.85 2.03 -3.85
N GLU A 180 -17.69 2.79 -3.14
CA GLU A 180 -19.11 2.46 -2.97
C GLU A 180 -20.00 3.02 -4.08
N ASP A 181 -19.60 4.15 -4.67
CA ASP A 181 -20.37 4.87 -5.67
C ASP A 181 -19.45 5.70 -6.57
N TYR A 182 -19.47 5.43 -7.87
CA TYR A 182 -18.65 6.17 -8.84
C TYR A 182 -19.05 7.64 -9.03
N TRP A 183 -20.18 8.08 -8.48
CA TRP A 183 -20.55 9.49 -8.43
C TRP A 183 -19.87 10.26 -7.29
N GLN A 184 -19.17 9.57 -6.41
CA GLN A 184 -18.36 10.18 -5.35
C GLN A 184 -16.88 10.05 -5.71
N PRO A 185 -16.18 11.16 -6.03
CA PRO A 185 -14.76 11.08 -6.38
C PRO A 185 -13.90 10.76 -5.15
N ALA A 186 -12.89 9.91 -5.34
CA ALA A 186 -11.81 9.64 -4.40
C ALA A 186 -10.61 10.56 -4.68
N ASP A 187 -10.80 11.90 -4.59
CA ASP A 187 -9.82 12.91 -5.04
C ASP A 187 -8.83 13.32 -3.94
N ARG A 188 -8.55 12.45 -2.98
CA ARG A 188 -7.52 12.64 -1.96
C ARG A 188 -6.82 11.34 -1.64
N GLY A 189 -5.81 11.48 -0.78
CA GLY A 189 -5.06 10.36 -0.29
C GLY A 189 -3.97 9.91 -1.27
N LEU A 190 -3.39 8.79 -0.95
CA LEU A 190 -2.23 8.26 -1.67
C LEU A 190 -2.51 8.03 -3.17
N MET A 191 -3.69 7.54 -3.53
CA MET A 191 -3.98 7.20 -4.93
C MET A 191 -3.95 8.43 -5.85
N THR A 192 -4.44 9.60 -5.40
CA THR A 192 -4.34 10.85 -6.15
C THR A 192 -2.87 11.21 -6.40
N GLU A 193 -2.04 11.12 -5.37
CA GLU A 193 -0.60 11.39 -5.47
C GLU A 193 0.10 10.38 -6.40
N LEU A 194 -0.26 9.09 -6.35
CA LEU A 194 0.30 8.08 -7.24
C LEU A 194 -0.09 8.31 -8.71
N VAL A 195 -1.32 8.74 -8.97
CA VAL A 195 -1.76 9.13 -10.32
C VAL A 195 -0.95 10.32 -10.83
N GLU A 196 -0.68 11.33 -9.99
CA GLU A 196 0.17 12.47 -10.37
C GLU A 196 1.61 12.03 -10.66
N ILE A 197 2.18 11.17 -9.82
CA ILE A 197 3.51 10.59 -10.05
C ILE A 197 3.56 9.79 -11.36
N ALA A 198 2.47 9.11 -11.70
CA ALA A 198 2.32 8.34 -12.93
C ALA A 198 1.97 9.17 -14.18
N GLY A 199 2.02 10.52 -14.10
CA GLY A 199 1.80 11.42 -15.23
C GLY A 199 0.34 11.78 -15.48
N GLY A 200 -0.56 11.44 -14.56
CA GLY A 200 -1.95 11.86 -14.58
C GLY A 200 -2.20 13.14 -13.77
N ARG A 201 -3.44 13.58 -13.75
CA ARG A 201 -3.99 14.59 -12.83
C ARG A 201 -5.43 14.25 -12.52
N SER A 202 -5.89 14.52 -11.31
CA SER A 202 -7.30 14.34 -10.99
C SER A 202 -8.20 15.25 -11.81
N ALA A 203 -9.26 14.70 -12.37
CA ALA A 203 -10.30 15.47 -13.06
C ALA A 203 -11.26 16.16 -12.06
N ALA A 204 -11.36 15.65 -10.84
CA ALA A 204 -12.26 16.12 -9.78
C ALA A 204 -11.55 16.95 -8.70
N GLU A 205 -10.43 17.60 -9.02
CA GLU A 205 -9.56 18.30 -8.08
C GLU A 205 -10.34 19.12 -7.03
N GLY A 206 -10.09 18.81 -5.75
CA GLY A 206 -10.71 19.49 -4.61
C GLY A 206 -12.17 19.12 -4.34
N ARG A 207 -12.70 18.05 -4.94
CA ARG A 207 -14.10 17.63 -4.81
C ARG A 207 -14.31 16.33 -4.02
N GLU A 208 -13.30 15.84 -3.34
CA GLU A 208 -13.43 14.61 -2.58
C GLU A 208 -14.68 14.60 -1.67
N GLY A 209 -15.40 13.47 -1.68
CA GLY A 209 -16.59 13.26 -0.88
C GLY A 209 -17.79 14.13 -1.26
N GLN A 210 -17.69 14.93 -2.32
CA GLN A 210 -18.79 15.69 -2.87
C GLN A 210 -19.33 14.96 -4.10
N PRO A 211 -20.58 14.48 -4.08
CA PRO A 211 -21.17 13.80 -5.24
C PRO A 211 -21.10 14.69 -6.48
N VAL A 212 -20.72 14.09 -7.61
CA VAL A 212 -20.70 14.75 -8.91
C VAL A 212 -21.95 14.37 -9.71
N THR A 213 -22.40 15.29 -10.55
CA THR A 213 -23.50 15.01 -11.49
C THR A 213 -22.98 14.49 -12.81
N PRO A 214 -23.82 13.78 -13.60
CA PRO A 214 -23.45 13.37 -14.95
C PRO A 214 -22.98 14.55 -15.82
N GLU A 215 -23.62 15.72 -15.70
CA GLU A 215 -23.28 16.92 -16.45
C GLU A 215 -21.90 17.46 -16.07
N GLN A 216 -21.54 17.42 -14.78
CA GLN A 216 -20.22 17.84 -14.31
C GLN A 216 -19.14 16.89 -14.83
N LEU A 217 -19.38 15.58 -14.78
CA LEU A 217 -18.43 14.60 -15.27
C LEU A 217 -18.25 14.71 -16.79
N LEU A 218 -19.33 14.96 -17.53
CA LEU A 218 -19.30 15.24 -18.98
C LEU A 218 -18.57 16.56 -19.30
N GLU A 219 -18.65 17.58 -18.44
CA GLU A 219 -17.91 18.84 -18.60
C GLU A 219 -16.40 18.64 -18.39
N TRP A 220 -16.01 17.79 -17.43
CA TRP A 220 -14.59 17.46 -17.20
C TRP A 220 -14.02 16.57 -18.30
N ASP A 221 -14.85 15.70 -18.88
CA ASP A 221 -14.51 14.73 -19.94
C ASP A 221 -13.14 14.07 -19.73
N PRO A 222 -12.96 13.29 -18.65
CA PRO A 222 -11.66 12.71 -18.30
C PRO A 222 -11.15 11.75 -19.37
N ASP A 223 -9.81 11.70 -19.53
CA ASP A 223 -9.16 10.75 -20.42
C ASP A 223 -9.29 9.30 -19.94
N PHE A 224 -9.33 9.11 -18.62
CA PHE A 224 -9.48 7.82 -17.96
C PHE A 224 -10.45 7.90 -16.77
N ILE A 225 -11.09 6.76 -16.47
CA ILE A 225 -11.78 6.53 -15.20
C ILE A 225 -11.03 5.42 -14.50
N LEU A 226 -10.61 5.64 -13.26
CA LEU A 226 -9.93 4.64 -12.42
C LEU A 226 -10.82 4.24 -11.26
N LEU A 227 -11.13 2.95 -11.18
CA LEU A 227 -11.85 2.30 -10.10
C LEU A 227 -10.85 1.74 -9.08
N PRO A 228 -11.13 1.83 -7.78
CA PRO A 228 -10.37 1.07 -6.79
C PRO A 228 -10.62 -0.43 -6.96
N GLY A 229 -9.68 -1.26 -6.54
CA GLY A 229 -9.90 -2.70 -6.40
C GLY A 229 -11.03 -2.96 -5.39
N GLY A 230 -11.88 -3.95 -5.68
CA GLY A 230 -13.00 -4.29 -4.81
C GLY A 230 -14.12 -3.24 -4.75
N ALA A 231 -14.25 -2.35 -5.76
CA ALA A 231 -15.40 -1.45 -5.87
C ALA A 231 -16.72 -2.21 -5.86
N ALA A 232 -17.78 -1.59 -5.33
CA ALA A 232 -19.13 -2.17 -5.29
C ALA A 232 -19.81 -2.29 -6.66
N TYR A 233 -19.14 -1.86 -7.72
CA TYR A 233 -19.59 -1.83 -9.12
C TYR A 233 -18.41 -2.17 -10.05
N THR A 234 -18.71 -2.42 -11.31
CA THR A 234 -17.73 -2.89 -12.31
C THR A 234 -17.55 -1.85 -13.44
N GLU A 235 -16.57 -2.10 -14.30
CA GLU A 235 -16.38 -1.33 -15.55
C GLU A 235 -17.61 -1.44 -16.45
N GLU A 236 -18.24 -2.64 -16.51
CA GLU A 236 -19.45 -2.87 -17.28
C GLU A 236 -20.63 -2.01 -16.79
N ASP A 237 -20.75 -1.77 -15.49
CA ASP A 237 -21.78 -0.91 -14.92
C ASP A 237 -21.62 0.53 -15.41
N ILE A 238 -20.37 1.03 -15.48
CA ILE A 238 -20.06 2.36 -16.03
C ILE A 238 -20.32 2.41 -17.54
N LEU A 239 -19.91 1.37 -18.27
CA LEU A 239 -20.14 1.27 -19.72
C LEU A 239 -21.63 1.20 -20.06
N ALA A 240 -22.45 0.60 -19.20
CA ALA A 240 -23.89 0.47 -19.38
C ALA A 240 -24.68 1.72 -18.98
N ASP A 241 -24.06 2.69 -18.29
CA ASP A 241 -24.74 3.91 -17.89
C ASP A 241 -24.87 4.89 -19.07
N GLU A 242 -26.08 4.97 -19.65
CA GLU A 242 -26.36 5.86 -20.79
C GLU A 242 -26.02 7.33 -20.53
N ARG A 243 -26.01 7.77 -19.26
CA ARG A 243 -25.64 9.15 -18.86
C ARG A 243 -24.16 9.43 -19.13
N LEU A 244 -23.32 8.40 -19.13
CA LEU A 244 -21.87 8.47 -19.32
C LEU A 244 -21.42 8.18 -20.77
N ALA A 245 -22.32 7.77 -21.66
CA ALA A 245 -22.01 7.39 -23.04
C ALA A 245 -21.29 8.49 -23.84
N GLY A 246 -21.41 9.75 -23.42
CA GLY A 246 -20.73 10.90 -24.03
C GLY A 246 -19.26 11.07 -23.65
N LEU A 247 -18.81 10.48 -22.54
CA LEU A 247 -17.45 10.61 -22.03
C LEU A 247 -16.40 10.04 -22.99
N TYR A 248 -15.26 10.72 -23.08
CA TYR A 248 -14.12 10.24 -23.85
C TYR A 248 -13.63 8.88 -23.33
N ALA A 249 -13.50 8.72 -22.00
CA ALA A 249 -13.07 7.48 -21.37
C ALA A 249 -13.99 6.30 -21.72
N VAL A 250 -15.32 6.50 -21.68
CA VAL A 250 -16.32 5.46 -22.00
C VAL A 250 -16.25 5.07 -23.49
N ARG A 251 -16.23 6.07 -24.38
CA ARG A 251 -16.19 5.84 -25.85
C ARG A 251 -14.91 5.14 -26.31
N ASN A 252 -13.81 5.29 -25.58
CA ASN A 252 -12.52 4.72 -25.94
C ASN A 252 -12.11 3.53 -25.07
N ASN A 253 -13.04 3.01 -24.24
CA ASN A 253 -12.80 1.89 -23.32
C ASN A 253 -11.57 2.15 -22.43
N ARG A 254 -11.49 3.36 -21.84
CA ARG A 254 -10.42 3.81 -20.94
C ARG A 254 -10.92 3.86 -19.50
N ILE A 255 -11.59 2.79 -19.10
CA ILE A 255 -11.97 2.53 -17.72
C ILE A 255 -10.98 1.50 -17.20
N LEU A 256 -10.43 1.74 -16.05
CA LEU A 256 -9.37 0.93 -15.44
C LEU A 256 -9.82 0.54 -14.04
N THR A 257 -9.64 -0.71 -13.66
CA THR A 257 -9.77 -1.16 -12.28
C THR A 257 -8.39 -1.44 -11.71
N LEU A 258 -8.07 -0.90 -10.54
CA LEU A 258 -6.83 -1.20 -9.86
C LEU A 258 -6.85 -2.68 -9.44
N PRO A 259 -5.88 -3.52 -9.84
CA PRO A 259 -5.82 -4.90 -9.40
C PRO A 259 -5.77 -5.01 -7.87
N GLU A 260 -6.50 -5.97 -7.28
CA GLU A 260 -6.46 -6.22 -5.84
C GLU A 260 -5.03 -6.43 -5.31
N ALA A 261 -4.18 -7.08 -6.10
CA ALA A 261 -2.77 -7.27 -5.78
C ALA A 261 -2.00 -5.94 -5.60
N LEU A 262 -2.45 -4.87 -6.22
CA LEU A 262 -1.86 -3.54 -6.13
C LEU A 262 -2.65 -2.60 -5.21
N GLU A 263 -3.74 -3.08 -4.61
CA GLU A 263 -4.46 -2.30 -3.63
C GLU A 263 -3.66 -2.23 -2.33
N ALA A 264 -3.36 -1.04 -1.89
CA ALA A 264 -2.72 -0.77 -0.61
C ALA A 264 -3.58 0.20 0.17
N ALA A 265 -3.48 0.10 1.49
CA ALA A 265 -4.05 1.09 2.38
C ALA A 265 -3.54 2.50 2.02
N ASP A 266 -4.21 3.50 2.55
CA ASP A 266 -3.93 4.92 2.33
C ASP A 266 -2.62 5.35 3.05
N SER A 267 -1.55 4.57 2.82
CA SER A 267 -0.20 4.82 3.36
C SER A 267 0.87 4.26 2.42
N TYR A 268 2.02 4.93 2.37
CA TYR A 268 3.16 4.47 1.58
C TYR A 268 3.63 3.10 2.06
N SER A 269 3.90 2.21 1.12
CA SER A 269 4.33 0.84 1.39
C SER A 269 5.31 0.35 0.33
N MET A 270 5.74 -0.89 0.45
CA MET A 270 6.57 -1.53 -0.58
C MET A 270 5.87 -1.65 -1.95
N LEU A 271 4.52 -1.59 -1.98
CA LEU A 271 3.73 -1.70 -3.21
C LEU A 271 3.73 -0.42 -4.05
N VAL A 272 4.04 0.74 -3.48
CA VAL A 272 3.97 2.04 -4.16
C VAL A 272 4.75 2.06 -5.47
N GLY A 273 5.94 1.46 -5.51
CA GLY A 273 6.70 1.35 -6.76
C GLY A 273 5.95 0.58 -7.85
N MET A 274 5.31 -0.51 -7.48
CA MET A 274 4.54 -1.35 -8.40
C MET A 274 3.25 -0.66 -8.86
N GLN A 275 2.56 0.02 -7.94
CA GLN A 275 1.38 0.83 -8.26
C GLN A 275 1.70 1.94 -9.26
N VAL A 276 2.78 2.69 -9.03
CA VAL A 276 3.23 3.75 -9.94
C VAL A 276 3.58 3.19 -11.32
N GLN A 277 4.29 2.07 -11.40
CA GLN A 277 4.63 1.45 -12.68
C GLN A 277 3.38 0.96 -13.43
N TRP A 278 2.45 0.31 -12.73
CA TRP A 278 1.20 -0.14 -13.33
C TRP A 278 0.36 1.03 -13.85
N LEU A 279 0.18 2.07 -13.02
CA LEU A 279 -0.53 3.29 -13.42
C LEU A 279 0.15 3.96 -14.61
N ALA A 280 1.47 4.15 -14.57
CA ALA A 280 2.21 4.78 -15.66
C ALA A 280 2.08 3.98 -16.97
N MET A 281 2.11 2.65 -16.91
CA MET A 281 1.89 1.77 -18.07
C MET A 281 0.46 1.92 -18.62
N GLN A 282 -0.55 2.01 -17.77
CA GLN A 282 -1.94 2.17 -18.21
C GLN A 282 -2.22 3.56 -18.81
N LEU A 283 -1.68 4.59 -18.18
CA LEU A 283 -1.91 5.98 -18.60
C LEU A 283 -1.06 6.38 -19.81
N HIS A 284 0.13 5.79 -19.95
CA HIS A 284 1.14 6.15 -20.97
C HIS A 284 1.78 4.91 -21.62
N PRO A 285 0.97 4.05 -22.27
CA PRO A 285 1.45 2.77 -22.83
C PRO A 285 2.55 2.96 -23.91
N GLU A 286 2.69 4.16 -24.48
CA GLU A 286 3.76 4.46 -25.44
C GLU A 286 5.16 4.53 -24.82
N PHE A 287 5.28 4.65 -23.49
CA PHE A 287 6.55 4.72 -22.76
C PHE A 287 6.87 3.45 -21.98
N PHE A 288 5.88 2.58 -21.74
CA PHE A 288 6.02 1.40 -20.91
C PHE A 288 5.52 0.14 -21.63
N GLU A 289 6.36 -0.88 -21.68
CA GLU A 289 5.95 -2.16 -22.25
C GLU A 289 5.16 -2.97 -21.22
N LYS A 290 3.90 -3.34 -21.53
CA LYS A 290 2.99 -4.04 -20.62
C LYS A 290 3.61 -5.31 -20.05
N GLN A 291 4.20 -6.16 -20.89
CA GLN A 291 4.77 -7.43 -20.44
C GLN A 291 5.90 -7.21 -19.45
N ALA A 292 6.82 -6.28 -19.73
CA ALA A 292 7.96 -6.01 -18.85
C ALA A 292 7.53 -5.50 -17.48
N VAL A 293 6.56 -4.57 -17.43
CA VAL A 293 6.02 -4.04 -16.17
C VAL A 293 5.32 -5.13 -15.37
N CYS A 294 4.48 -5.94 -16.01
CA CYS A 294 3.79 -7.03 -15.32
C CYS A 294 4.80 -8.08 -14.79
N GLU A 295 5.79 -8.48 -15.58
CA GLU A 295 6.83 -9.41 -15.13
C GLU A 295 7.60 -8.86 -13.92
N GLU A 296 7.88 -7.55 -13.87
CA GLU A 296 8.53 -6.92 -12.72
C GLU A 296 7.67 -6.98 -11.45
N ILE A 297 6.36 -6.76 -11.58
CA ILE A 297 5.40 -6.88 -10.47
C ILE A 297 5.33 -8.32 -9.97
N LEU A 298 5.23 -9.31 -10.87
CA LEU A 298 5.21 -10.73 -10.51
C LEU A 298 6.49 -11.14 -9.77
N ASP A 299 7.65 -10.72 -10.28
CA ASP A 299 8.95 -10.98 -9.67
C ASP A 299 9.10 -10.31 -8.30
N PHE A 300 8.59 -9.09 -8.15
CA PHE A 300 8.53 -8.38 -6.87
C PHE A 300 7.76 -9.17 -5.81
N TYR A 301 6.53 -9.63 -6.13
CA TYR A 301 5.72 -10.42 -5.21
C TYR A 301 6.39 -11.73 -4.82
N GLN A 302 6.94 -12.43 -5.80
CA GLN A 302 7.66 -13.68 -5.55
C GLN A 302 8.90 -13.47 -4.68
N LYS A 303 9.67 -12.42 -4.93
CA LYS A 303 10.92 -12.16 -4.20
C LYS A 303 10.69 -11.60 -2.79
N ARG A 304 9.69 -10.72 -2.62
CA ARG A 304 9.48 -10.01 -1.36
C ARG A 304 8.53 -10.73 -0.42
N TYR A 305 7.52 -11.38 -0.96
CA TYR A 305 6.47 -12.01 -0.17
C TYR A 305 6.37 -13.53 -0.35
N GLY A 306 7.07 -14.10 -1.32
CA GLY A 306 6.98 -15.53 -1.64
C GLY A 306 5.66 -15.90 -2.32
N ILE A 307 4.91 -14.92 -2.80
CA ILE A 307 3.60 -15.08 -3.46
C ILE A 307 3.81 -15.21 -4.96
N SER A 308 3.22 -16.23 -5.58
CA SER A 308 3.25 -16.44 -7.03
C SER A 308 1.97 -15.91 -7.64
N LEU A 309 2.04 -14.71 -8.22
CA LEU A 309 0.96 -14.12 -9.00
C LEU A 309 1.03 -14.58 -10.47
N THR A 310 -0.07 -14.42 -11.18
CA THR A 310 -0.20 -14.62 -12.62
C THR A 310 -0.47 -13.29 -13.33
N MET A 311 -0.46 -13.30 -14.66
CA MET A 311 -0.85 -12.11 -15.43
C MET A 311 -2.32 -11.71 -15.20
N GLU A 312 -3.21 -12.70 -14.93
CA GLU A 312 -4.63 -12.47 -14.64
C GLU A 312 -4.83 -11.69 -13.35
N ASP A 313 -3.95 -11.87 -12.35
CA ASP A 313 -4.02 -11.13 -11.08
C ASP A 313 -3.65 -9.64 -11.23
N LEU A 314 -3.11 -9.24 -12.38
CA LEU A 314 -2.75 -7.86 -12.72
C LEU A 314 -3.68 -7.25 -13.78
N GLU A 315 -4.64 -8.00 -14.28
CA GLU A 315 -5.74 -7.52 -15.10
C GLU A 315 -6.88 -7.15 -14.15
N GLY A 316 -7.24 -5.86 -14.11
CA GLY A 316 -8.32 -5.34 -13.28
C GLY A 316 -9.70 -5.69 -13.80
#